data_a14676919db12c5e724d38455f56176f
#
_entry.id   a14676919db12c5e724d38455f56176f
#
_cell.length_a   1.000
_cell.length_b   1.000
_cell.length_c   1.000
_cell.angle_alpha   90.00
_cell.angle_beta   90.00
_cell.angle_gamma   90.00
#
_symmetry.space_group_name_H-M   'P 1'
#
loop_
_entity.id
_entity.type
_entity.pdbx_description
1 polymer ?
#
loop_
_entity_poly.entity_id
_entity_poly.type
_entity_poly.pdbx_seq_one_letter_code
_entity_poly.pdbx_strand_id
1 'polypeptide(L)'
;FNEIENTRRKIVIMGKQLQQIINMGLKNGYLKLDSSKIGDLTNLNDKDCVVLISDEKEKPFANLERIIKGYDKYIKLTDTDTIFLTEASYPGIEKRMALIMDEIAMQGANAVSLSSKKHLLHHASREDLMMMINLMNPKYYFPVKGEYRHQYANAEIAESVGISKDNIILKENGDVA
;
A
#
# COMPACT_ATOMS: atom_id res chain seq x y z
N PHE A 1 -12.15 -6.90 6.51
CA PHE A 1 -13.25 -6.74 7.49
C PHE A 1 -14.32 -7.81 7.28
N ASN A 2 -14.86 -7.95 6.08
CA ASN A 2 -15.94 -8.90 5.80
C ASN A 2 -15.60 -10.36 6.20
N GLU A 3 -14.37 -10.79 5.92
CA GLU A 3 -13.92 -12.14 6.29
C GLU A 3 -13.85 -12.35 7.82
N ILE A 4 -13.54 -11.30 8.56
CA ILE A 4 -13.42 -11.37 10.03
C ILE A 4 -14.79 -11.36 10.71
N GLU A 5 -15.79 -10.75 10.10
CA GLU A 5 -17.14 -10.65 10.65
C GLU A 5 -17.70 -12.04 11.01
N ASN A 6 -17.42 -13.04 10.16
CA ASN A 6 -17.87 -14.42 10.34
C ASN A 6 -16.92 -15.29 11.19
N THR A 7 -15.85 -14.72 11.75
CA THR A 7 -14.90 -15.44 12.60
C THR A 7 -15.01 -14.99 14.06
N ARG A 8 -14.34 -15.70 14.97
CA ARG A 8 -14.18 -15.26 16.36
C ARG A 8 -13.04 -14.26 16.56
N ARG A 9 -12.26 -13.96 15.49
CA ARG A 9 -11.08 -13.09 15.57
C ARG A 9 -11.47 -11.64 15.80
N LYS A 10 -10.64 -10.94 16.53
CA LYS A 10 -10.72 -9.47 16.68
C LYS A 10 -9.70 -8.78 15.78
N ILE A 11 -9.99 -7.56 15.39
CA ILE A 11 -9.08 -6.68 14.68
C ILE A 11 -8.47 -5.71 15.68
N VAL A 12 -7.15 -5.64 15.69
CA VAL A 12 -6.40 -4.68 16.47
C VAL A 12 -5.69 -3.72 15.50
N ILE A 13 -5.76 -2.43 15.78
CA ILE A 13 -5.26 -1.40 14.85
C ILE A 13 -4.04 -0.73 15.48
N MET A 14 -2.90 -0.81 14.79
CA MET A 14 -1.65 -0.15 15.14
C MET A 14 -1.31 0.95 14.13
N GLY A 15 -1.25 2.19 14.59
CA GLY A 15 -1.01 3.37 13.78
C GLY A 15 -2.13 4.41 13.92
N LYS A 16 -1.78 5.64 14.31
CA LYS A 16 -2.78 6.70 14.56
C LYS A 16 -3.59 7.07 13.33
N GLN A 17 -2.93 7.20 12.16
CA GLN A 17 -3.61 7.54 10.92
C GLN A 17 -4.57 6.44 10.48
N LEU A 18 -4.13 5.17 10.56
CA LEU A 18 -4.97 4.03 10.22
C LEU A 18 -6.20 3.96 11.14
N GLN A 19 -6.02 4.19 12.44
CA GLN A 19 -7.12 4.21 13.40
C GLN A 19 -8.14 5.32 13.09
N GLN A 20 -7.66 6.51 12.71
CA GLN A 20 -8.53 7.62 12.30
C GLN A 20 -9.31 7.28 11.02
N ILE A 21 -8.66 6.70 10.02
CA ILE A 21 -9.29 6.30 8.75
C ILE A 21 -10.36 5.24 9.01
N ILE A 22 -10.06 4.22 9.80
CA ILE A 22 -11.00 3.14 10.12
C ILE A 22 -12.19 3.69 10.91
N ASN A 23 -11.95 4.51 11.93
CA ASN A 23 -13.03 5.14 12.71
C ASN A 23 -13.93 6.02 11.81
N MET A 24 -13.35 6.76 10.88
CA MET A 24 -14.11 7.56 9.91
C MET A 24 -14.92 6.68 8.97
N GLY A 25 -14.32 5.59 8.48
CA GLY A 25 -14.99 4.61 7.62
C GLY A 25 -16.19 3.94 8.31
N LEU A 26 -16.04 3.57 9.57
CA LEU A 26 -17.12 3.00 10.40
C LEU A 26 -18.22 4.04 10.64
N LYS A 27 -17.85 5.26 11.05
CA LYS A 27 -18.79 6.35 11.33
C LYS A 27 -19.65 6.72 10.12
N ASN A 28 -19.05 6.70 8.94
CA ASN A 28 -19.71 7.07 7.67
C ASN A 28 -20.37 5.87 6.95
N GLY A 29 -20.30 4.66 7.53
CA GLY A 29 -20.91 3.46 6.96
C GLY A 29 -20.17 2.86 5.74
N TYR A 30 -18.97 3.33 5.44
CA TYR A 30 -18.10 2.73 4.39
C TYR A 30 -17.52 1.39 4.83
N LEU A 31 -17.29 1.23 6.13
CA LEU A 31 -16.88 -0.03 6.72
C LEU A 31 -18.01 -0.54 7.61
N LYS A 32 -18.34 -1.82 7.44
CA LYS A 32 -19.30 -2.53 8.29
C LYS A 32 -18.54 -3.50 9.17
N LEU A 33 -18.50 -3.24 10.44
CA LEU A 33 -17.90 -4.10 11.44
C LEU A 33 -18.55 -3.82 12.79
N ASP A 34 -18.91 -4.86 13.51
CA ASP A 34 -19.40 -4.73 14.88
C ASP A 34 -18.27 -4.19 15.78
N SER A 35 -18.57 -3.22 16.61
CA SER A 35 -17.61 -2.62 17.54
C SER A 35 -16.99 -3.64 18.51
N SER A 36 -17.69 -4.72 18.82
CA SER A 36 -17.17 -5.84 19.64
C SER A 36 -16.00 -6.59 18.97
N LYS A 37 -15.86 -6.46 17.65
CA LYS A 37 -14.76 -7.05 16.88
C LYS A 37 -13.49 -6.21 16.90
N ILE A 38 -13.54 -4.98 17.38
CA ILE A 38 -12.35 -4.13 17.54
C ILE A 38 -11.73 -4.44 18.89
N GLY A 39 -10.51 -4.94 18.86
CA GLY A 39 -9.72 -5.26 20.05
C GLY A 39 -8.83 -4.09 20.48
N ASP A 40 -8.41 -4.12 21.74
CA ASP A 40 -7.45 -3.17 22.29
C ASP A 40 -6.05 -3.82 22.34
N LEU A 41 -5.03 -3.07 21.90
CA LEU A 41 -3.62 -3.47 21.99
C LEU A 41 -3.18 -3.82 23.42
N THR A 42 -3.78 -3.21 24.42
CA THR A 42 -3.42 -3.42 25.82
C THR A 42 -3.97 -4.72 26.41
N ASN A 43 -4.93 -5.34 25.74
CA ASN A 43 -5.62 -6.55 26.18
C ASN A 43 -5.60 -7.66 25.12
N LEU A 44 -4.42 -7.91 24.54
CA LEU A 44 -4.18 -8.96 23.56
C LEU A 44 -4.06 -10.35 24.25
N ASN A 45 -5.06 -10.75 25.01
CA ASN A 45 -5.11 -12.11 25.55
C ASN A 45 -5.64 -13.14 24.54
N ASP A 46 -6.15 -12.69 23.41
CA ASP A 46 -6.67 -13.56 22.36
C ASP A 46 -5.55 -13.88 21.36
N LYS A 47 -5.10 -15.13 21.36
CA LYS A 47 -4.16 -15.67 20.36
C LYS A 47 -4.68 -15.60 18.92
N ASP A 48 -5.97 -15.33 18.73
CA ASP A 48 -6.66 -15.26 17.45
C ASP A 48 -7.09 -13.83 17.13
N CYS A 49 -6.15 -12.92 16.94
CA CYS A 49 -6.43 -11.57 16.44
C CYS A 49 -5.77 -11.33 15.08
N VAL A 50 -6.30 -10.35 14.35
CA VAL A 50 -5.66 -9.78 13.17
C VAL A 50 -5.18 -8.39 13.52
N VAL A 51 -3.88 -8.17 13.43
CA VAL A 51 -3.28 -6.86 13.68
C VAL A 51 -3.08 -6.13 12.36
N LEU A 52 -3.76 -5.00 12.20
CA LEU A 52 -3.55 -4.09 11.07
C LEU A 52 -2.50 -3.06 11.48
N ILE A 53 -1.41 -3.03 10.73
CA ILE A 53 -0.27 -2.14 10.99
C ILE A 53 -0.15 -1.15 9.85
N SER A 54 0.00 0.15 10.17
CA SER A 54 0.46 1.13 9.22
C SER A 54 1.57 1.97 9.83
N ASP A 55 2.50 2.36 8.99
CA ASP A 55 3.61 3.22 9.32
C ASP A 55 3.51 4.56 8.59
N GLU A 56 4.24 5.55 9.08
CA GLU A 56 4.40 6.85 8.42
C GLU A 56 5.33 6.70 7.20
N LYS A 57 5.07 7.46 6.14
CA LYS A 57 5.85 7.40 4.89
C LYS A 57 7.35 7.60 5.10
N GLU A 58 7.71 8.44 6.06
CA GLU A 58 9.10 8.76 6.40
C GLU A 58 9.83 7.63 7.11
N LYS A 59 9.10 6.69 7.69
CA LYS A 59 9.64 5.56 8.45
C LYS A 59 8.88 4.26 8.12
N PRO A 60 8.93 3.80 6.88
CA PRO A 60 8.26 2.57 6.48
C PRO A 60 8.78 1.38 7.29
N PHE A 61 7.88 0.50 7.69
CA PHE A 61 8.12 -0.71 8.49
C PHE A 61 8.60 -0.50 9.93
N ALA A 62 8.58 0.73 10.48
CA ALA A 62 9.10 0.99 11.81
C ALA A 62 8.37 0.21 12.91
N ASN A 63 7.05 0.13 12.86
CA ASN A 63 6.26 -0.66 13.80
C ASN A 63 6.49 -2.16 13.62
N LEU A 64 6.55 -2.64 12.38
CA LEU A 64 6.82 -4.03 12.08
C LEU A 64 8.20 -4.46 12.56
N GLU A 65 9.25 -3.68 12.27
CA GLU A 65 10.62 -3.93 12.75
C GLU A 65 10.68 -3.99 14.29
N ARG A 66 9.95 -3.12 14.98
CA ARG A 66 9.88 -3.12 16.44
C ARG A 66 9.29 -4.41 16.98
N ILE A 67 8.25 -4.94 16.31
CA ILE A 67 7.61 -6.22 16.66
C ILE A 67 8.57 -7.39 16.40
N ILE A 68 9.18 -7.46 15.22
CA ILE A 68 10.11 -8.53 14.82
C ILE A 68 11.30 -8.60 15.78
N LYS A 69 11.85 -7.45 16.18
CA LYS A 69 12.98 -7.35 17.11
C LYS A 69 12.59 -7.55 18.57
N GLY A 70 11.31 -7.79 18.86
CA GLY A 70 10.81 -8.03 20.22
C GLY A 70 10.77 -6.78 21.11
N TYR A 71 10.90 -5.59 20.53
CA TYR A 71 10.85 -4.31 21.26
C TYR A 71 9.43 -3.77 21.45
N ASP A 72 8.44 -4.40 20.83
CA ASP A 72 7.07 -4.00 21.07
C ASP A 72 6.56 -4.49 22.42
N LYS A 73 5.82 -3.62 23.12
CA LYS A 73 5.33 -3.91 24.46
C LYS A 73 4.20 -4.95 24.48
N TYR A 74 3.39 -4.95 23.43
CA TYR A 74 2.13 -5.67 23.39
C TYR A 74 2.15 -6.86 22.44
N ILE A 75 2.85 -6.74 21.30
CA ILE A 75 2.86 -7.74 20.24
C ILE A 75 4.23 -8.43 20.23
N LYS A 76 4.23 -9.75 20.27
CA LYS A 76 5.38 -10.59 20.07
C LYS A 76 5.12 -11.55 18.91
N LEU A 77 6.03 -11.55 17.95
CA LEU A 77 5.97 -12.47 16.82
C LEU A 77 6.28 -13.90 17.27
N THR A 78 5.50 -14.83 16.75
CA THR A 78 5.67 -16.28 17.00
C THR A 78 5.79 -17.04 15.67
N ASP A 79 6.23 -18.27 15.72
CA ASP A 79 6.37 -19.19 14.58
C ASP A 79 5.00 -19.58 13.95
N THR A 80 3.91 -19.36 14.66
CA THR A 80 2.54 -19.60 14.14
C THR A 80 1.93 -18.40 13.43
N ASP A 81 2.62 -17.25 13.44
CA ASP A 81 2.10 -16.03 12.84
C ASP A 81 2.37 -15.97 11.34
N THR A 82 1.45 -15.32 10.62
CA THR A 82 1.61 -14.99 9.21
C THR A 82 1.51 -13.49 9.02
N ILE A 83 2.53 -12.91 8.40
CA ILE A 83 2.60 -11.48 8.10
C ILE A 83 2.33 -11.26 6.61
N PHE A 84 1.31 -10.47 6.31
CA PHE A 84 0.99 -10.04 4.96
C PHE A 84 1.56 -8.64 4.70
N LEU A 85 2.57 -8.56 3.85
CA LEU A 85 3.10 -7.29 3.35
C LEU A 85 2.25 -6.85 2.16
N THR A 86 1.29 -5.97 2.41
CA THR A 86 0.30 -5.53 1.42
C THR A 86 0.81 -4.40 0.52
N GLU A 87 1.95 -3.80 0.85
CA GLU A 87 2.60 -2.83 0.00
C GLU A 87 3.50 -3.53 -1.02
N ALA A 88 3.30 -3.21 -2.30
CA ALA A 88 4.17 -3.71 -3.34
C ALA A 88 5.55 -3.06 -3.24
N SER A 89 6.60 -3.84 -3.52
CA SER A 89 7.96 -3.32 -3.57
C SER A 89 8.08 -2.24 -4.65
N TYR A 90 8.71 -1.12 -4.33
CA TYR A 90 9.02 -0.03 -5.24
C TYR A 90 10.50 0.37 -5.16
N PRO A 91 11.05 1.04 -6.18
CA PRO A 91 12.45 1.45 -6.18
C PRO A 91 12.84 2.21 -4.91
N GLY A 92 13.89 1.73 -4.23
CA GLY A 92 14.40 2.30 -2.98
C GLY A 92 13.96 1.58 -1.71
N ILE A 93 12.92 0.74 -1.73
CA ILE A 93 12.47 -0.02 -0.55
C ILE A 93 12.82 -1.52 -0.64
N GLU A 94 13.23 -2.02 -1.80
CA GLU A 94 13.44 -3.45 -2.04
C GLU A 94 14.41 -4.08 -1.06
N LYS A 95 15.54 -3.39 -0.82
CA LYS A 95 16.56 -3.89 0.12
C LYS A 95 16.00 -4.01 1.54
N ARG A 96 15.23 -2.99 1.97
CA ARG A 96 14.64 -3.00 3.31
C ARG A 96 13.56 -4.06 3.45
N MET A 97 12.73 -4.24 2.42
CA MET A 97 11.72 -5.29 2.38
C MET A 97 12.34 -6.68 2.43
N ALA A 98 13.42 -6.92 1.68
CA ALA A 98 14.15 -8.18 1.73
C ALA A 98 14.70 -8.48 3.14
N LEU A 99 15.33 -7.50 3.79
CA LEU A 99 15.82 -7.64 5.16
C LEU A 99 14.69 -7.95 6.17
N ILE A 100 13.55 -7.31 6.04
CA ILE A 100 12.38 -7.57 6.88
C ILE A 100 11.87 -9.00 6.68
N MET A 101 11.78 -9.46 5.44
CA MET A 101 11.37 -10.83 5.14
C MET A 101 12.34 -11.85 5.74
N ASP A 102 13.65 -11.59 5.68
CA ASP A 102 14.68 -12.44 6.30
C ASP A 102 14.54 -12.44 7.83
N GLU A 103 14.35 -11.27 8.44
CA GLU A 103 14.15 -11.16 9.89
C GLU A 103 12.87 -11.91 10.36
N ILE A 104 11.77 -11.83 9.60
CA ILE A 104 10.54 -12.59 9.87
C ILE A 104 10.82 -14.10 9.80
N ALA A 105 11.52 -14.55 8.76
CA ALA A 105 11.86 -15.96 8.57
C ALA A 105 12.78 -16.48 9.70
N MET A 106 13.72 -15.66 10.17
CA MET A 106 14.58 -16.00 11.31
C MET A 106 13.80 -16.18 12.62
N GLN A 107 12.64 -15.51 12.77
CA GLN A 107 11.73 -15.75 13.90
C GLN A 107 10.84 -16.99 13.71
N GLY A 108 10.94 -17.68 12.58
CA GLY A 108 10.12 -18.83 12.24
C GLY A 108 8.71 -18.49 11.72
N ALA A 109 8.35 -17.22 11.66
CA ALA A 109 7.05 -16.78 11.18
C ALA A 109 6.94 -16.82 9.64
N ASN A 110 5.73 -16.89 9.13
CA ASN A 110 5.48 -16.91 7.69
C ASN A 110 5.31 -15.48 7.15
N ALA A 111 5.97 -15.16 6.04
CA ALA A 111 5.84 -13.88 5.34
C ALA A 111 5.23 -14.06 3.96
N VAL A 112 4.20 -13.29 3.67
CA VAL A 112 3.53 -13.25 2.36
C VAL A 112 3.59 -11.82 1.83
N SER A 113 4.24 -11.61 0.69
CA SER A 113 4.32 -10.31 0.04
C SER A 113 3.48 -10.27 -1.23
N LEU A 114 2.89 -9.10 -1.52
CA LEU A 114 2.23 -8.87 -2.79
C LEU A 114 3.25 -8.72 -3.91
N SER A 115 3.02 -9.41 -5.03
CA SER A 115 3.85 -9.26 -6.22
C SER A 115 3.59 -7.90 -6.87
N SER A 116 4.64 -7.09 -7.04
CA SER A 116 4.57 -5.81 -7.78
C SER A 116 4.12 -5.96 -9.23
N LYS A 117 4.29 -7.15 -9.82
CA LYS A 117 3.84 -7.46 -11.18
C LYS A 117 2.33 -7.70 -11.27
N LYS A 118 1.72 -8.18 -10.18
CA LYS A 118 0.28 -8.54 -10.14
C LYS A 118 -0.58 -7.47 -9.48
N HIS A 119 0.02 -6.60 -8.67
CA HIS A 119 -0.68 -5.61 -7.86
C HIS A 119 -0.05 -4.23 -8.06
N LEU A 120 -0.50 -3.54 -9.11
CA LEU A 120 -0.15 -2.14 -9.36
C LEU A 120 -1.03 -1.25 -8.46
N LEU A 121 -0.58 -1.03 -7.23
CA LEU A 121 -1.41 -0.34 -6.22
C LEU A 121 -1.45 1.19 -6.37
N HIS A 122 -0.48 1.79 -7.07
CA HIS A 122 -0.29 3.25 -7.03
C HIS A 122 -0.22 3.92 -8.40
N HIS A 123 -0.01 3.17 -9.47
CA HIS A 123 0.10 3.69 -10.82
C HIS A 123 -0.67 2.83 -11.80
N ALA A 124 -1.24 3.47 -12.81
CA ALA A 124 -1.87 2.81 -13.93
C ALA A 124 -0.84 2.00 -14.74
N SER A 125 -1.25 0.86 -15.26
CA SER A 125 -0.44 0.11 -16.23
C SER A 125 -0.38 0.86 -17.58
N ARG A 126 0.50 0.40 -18.48
CA ARG A 126 0.55 0.91 -19.84
C ARG A 126 -0.81 0.79 -20.53
N GLU A 127 -1.45 -0.35 -20.38
CA GLU A 127 -2.75 -0.68 -20.96
C GLU A 127 -3.87 0.20 -20.41
N ASP A 128 -3.85 0.48 -19.09
CA ASP A 128 -4.81 1.38 -18.45
C ASP A 128 -4.68 2.80 -19.00
N LEU A 129 -3.43 3.29 -19.16
CA LEU A 129 -3.16 4.60 -19.75
C LEU A 129 -3.62 4.66 -21.21
N MET A 130 -3.29 3.66 -22.03
CA MET A 130 -3.74 3.58 -23.42
C MET A 130 -5.26 3.61 -23.52
N MET A 131 -5.94 2.81 -22.67
CA MET A 131 -7.39 2.76 -22.64
C MET A 131 -7.99 4.12 -22.24
N MET A 132 -7.46 4.76 -21.21
CA MET A 132 -7.94 6.07 -20.75
C MET A 132 -7.75 7.15 -21.82
N ILE A 133 -6.59 7.22 -22.46
CA ILE A 133 -6.30 8.19 -23.52
C ILE A 133 -7.26 7.98 -24.71
N ASN A 134 -7.48 6.73 -25.12
CA ASN A 134 -8.41 6.42 -26.19
C ASN A 134 -9.85 6.80 -25.86
N LEU A 135 -10.31 6.54 -24.64
CA LEU A 135 -11.68 6.87 -24.21
C LEU A 135 -11.88 8.39 -24.13
N MET A 136 -10.89 9.13 -23.63
CA MET A 136 -10.97 10.57 -23.47
C MET A 136 -10.72 11.32 -24.78
N ASN A 137 -9.96 10.73 -25.71
CA ASN A 137 -9.57 11.31 -26.98
C ASN A 137 -9.15 12.80 -26.87
N PRO A 138 -8.17 13.14 -26.01
CA PRO A 138 -7.83 14.52 -25.72
C PRO A 138 -7.10 15.17 -26.90
N LYS A 139 -7.36 16.45 -27.14
CA LYS A 139 -6.62 17.23 -28.14
C LYS A 139 -5.17 17.46 -27.71
N TYR A 140 -4.95 17.74 -26.44
CA TYR A 140 -3.64 17.96 -25.83
C TYR A 140 -3.42 16.97 -24.70
N TYR A 141 -2.20 16.48 -24.57
CA TYR A 141 -1.81 15.55 -23.52
C TYR A 141 -0.63 16.08 -22.71
N PHE A 142 -0.75 16.10 -21.41
CA PHE A 142 0.24 16.66 -20.51
C PHE A 142 0.51 15.70 -19.33
N PRO A 143 1.58 14.90 -19.37
CA PRO A 143 2.01 14.09 -18.22
C PRO A 143 2.54 14.98 -17.11
N VAL A 144 1.97 14.91 -15.91
CA VAL A 144 2.30 15.84 -14.81
C VAL A 144 3.02 15.22 -13.64
N LYS A 145 3.21 13.91 -13.61
CA LYS A 145 3.75 13.22 -12.43
C LYS A 145 4.92 12.31 -12.76
N GLY A 146 5.92 12.32 -11.88
CA GLY A 146 7.14 11.53 -12.03
C GLY A 146 8.33 12.38 -12.51
N GLU A 147 9.50 11.74 -12.62
CA GLU A 147 10.69 12.33 -13.22
C GLU A 147 10.54 12.42 -14.75
N TYR A 148 11.37 13.21 -15.41
CA TYR A 148 11.32 13.42 -16.87
C TYR A 148 11.23 12.09 -17.65
N ARG A 149 12.04 11.09 -17.30
CA ARG A 149 11.99 9.76 -17.95
C ARG A 149 10.61 9.09 -17.87
N HIS A 150 9.87 9.29 -16.76
CA HIS A 150 8.53 8.74 -16.61
C HIS A 150 7.50 9.51 -17.42
N GLN A 151 7.65 10.85 -17.48
CA GLN A 151 6.80 11.70 -18.30
C GLN A 151 7.04 11.41 -19.79
N TYR A 152 8.30 11.20 -20.19
CA TYR A 152 8.66 10.85 -21.55
C TYR A 152 8.06 9.49 -21.96
N ALA A 153 8.22 8.46 -21.14
CA ALA A 153 7.63 7.14 -21.40
C ALA A 153 6.09 7.21 -21.49
N ASN A 154 5.46 8.07 -20.69
CA ASN A 154 4.02 8.31 -20.75
C ASN A 154 3.62 9.06 -22.04
N ALA A 155 4.44 9.99 -22.51
CA ALA A 155 4.27 10.68 -23.81
C ALA A 155 4.33 9.69 -24.98
N GLU A 156 5.28 8.74 -24.95
CA GLU A 156 5.37 7.68 -25.98
C GLU A 156 4.10 6.80 -26.01
N ILE A 157 3.49 6.55 -24.84
CA ILE A 157 2.20 5.84 -24.78
C ILE A 157 1.12 6.67 -25.50
N ALA A 158 1.03 7.97 -25.22
CA ALA A 158 0.05 8.85 -25.84
C ALA A 158 0.24 8.92 -27.37
N GLU A 159 1.48 9.02 -27.85
CA GLU A 159 1.78 8.95 -29.27
C GLU A 159 1.35 7.62 -29.91
N SER A 160 1.59 6.50 -29.22
CA SER A 160 1.24 5.16 -29.70
C SER A 160 -0.25 4.95 -29.91
N VAL A 161 -1.08 5.72 -29.23
CA VAL A 161 -2.56 5.68 -29.36
C VAL A 161 -3.12 6.83 -30.21
N GLY A 162 -2.25 7.58 -30.93
CA GLY A 162 -2.66 8.51 -31.98
C GLY A 162 -2.66 10.00 -31.59
N ILE A 163 -2.16 10.38 -30.42
CA ILE A 163 -1.95 11.79 -30.10
C ILE A 163 -0.73 12.31 -30.87
N SER A 164 -0.89 13.40 -31.61
CA SER A 164 0.24 14.02 -32.32
C SER A 164 1.32 14.52 -31.34
N LYS A 165 2.60 14.36 -31.71
CA LYS A 165 3.73 14.87 -30.94
C LYS A 165 3.60 16.35 -30.60
N ASP A 166 3.11 17.15 -31.53
CA ASP A 166 2.90 18.60 -31.34
C ASP A 166 1.86 18.92 -30.28
N ASN A 167 1.03 17.96 -29.93
CA ASN A 167 -0.01 18.07 -28.92
C ASN A 167 0.37 17.42 -27.58
N ILE A 168 1.57 16.85 -27.48
CA ILE A 168 2.10 16.28 -26.24
C ILE A 168 3.05 17.27 -25.61
N ILE A 169 2.72 17.74 -24.42
CA ILE A 169 3.43 18.82 -23.72
C ILE A 169 4.24 18.21 -22.59
N LEU A 170 5.56 18.24 -22.68
CA LEU A 170 6.48 17.90 -21.60
C LEU A 170 7.07 19.18 -21.03
N LYS A 171 6.94 19.36 -19.71
CA LYS A 171 7.38 20.55 -19.00
C LYS A 171 8.03 20.18 -17.67
N GLU A 172 9.00 20.97 -17.27
CA GLU A 172 9.60 20.94 -15.96
C GLU A 172 8.92 21.92 -14.99
N ASN A 173 9.22 21.80 -13.69
CA ASN A 173 8.68 22.70 -12.70
C ASN A 173 9.16 24.13 -12.95
N GLY A 174 8.22 25.05 -13.16
CA GLY A 174 8.50 26.46 -13.46
C GLY A 174 8.37 26.84 -14.93
N ASP A 175 8.21 25.88 -15.84
CA ASP A 175 7.93 26.16 -17.24
C ASP A 175 6.51 26.68 -17.45
N VAL A 176 6.35 27.66 -18.32
CA VAL A 176 5.04 28.16 -18.76
C VAL A 176 4.59 27.35 -19.98
N ALA A 177 3.32 26.96 -19.98
CA ALA A 177 2.71 26.21 -21.07
C ALA A 177 2.23 27.13 -22.17
#